data_10cf3feb03edff43525549ef2accdd88
#
_entry.id   10cf3feb03edff43525549ef2accdd88
#
_cell.length_a   1.000
_cell.length_b   1.000
_cell.length_c   1.000
_cell.angle_alpha   90.00
_cell.angle_beta   90.00
_cell.angle_gamma   90.00
#
_symmetry.space_group_name_H-M   'P 1'
#
loop_
_entity.id
_entity.type
_entity.pdbx_description
1 polymer ?
#
loop_
_entity_poly.entity_id
_entity_poly.type
_entity_poly.pdbx_seq_one_letter_code
_entity_poly.pdbx_strand_id
1 'polypeptide(L)'
;MANVIKLRKGLDINLKGKASKDVALQVSETDEYALVPEAFVGVTPKVVVREGDHVSAGDALFVNKACPEVKFASPVSGVVTAIERGDRRKVLCIKVKADAEQTSTDFGKKIVDVMDGDAVKQALLEAGLFGYINQLPYAVSTTPDTTPKAIFVSTLRDMPLAADFEVELLGNEQAFKTGLTALSKIAKTYLGAGVNQPNVALMASKEVELNIFDGPCPAGNVGVQVNHIDPVNKGEVVWTVDPAAVIFFGRLFLTGKVDLSKRVAVAGSEIKTPGYAEVLVGTPLSAFVVDQLKTTEHVRVINGNPLTGTQASLASYVGGHTSEITAIPEGDDKDEMLGWILPRTDQFSTSRSYFSWLFGKKKEYALDARVKGGERHMIMSGEYDSVLPMDIYGEYLIKAIITGDIDKQEQLGIYEVSPEDFAVAEFVDSSKLELQKIVRDGLNTLRKENA
;
A
#
# COMPACT_ATOMS: atom_id res chain seq x y z
N MET A 1 7.06 27.68 -5.31
CA MET A 1 5.59 27.57 -5.27
C MET A 1 5.26 26.12 -5.54
N ALA A 2 4.34 25.52 -4.79
CA ALA A 2 3.91 24.16 -5.06
C ALA A 2 3.20 24.10 -6.42
N ASN A 3 3.49 23.07 -7.20
CA ASN A 3 2.79 22.80 -8.45
C ASN A 3 1.43 22.17 -8.12
N VAL A 4 0.33 22.64 -8.70
CA VAL A 4 -1.01 22.11 -8.48
C VAL A 4 -1.48 21.37 -9.73
N ILE A 5 -1.65 20.07 -9.63
CA ILE A 5 -2.08 19.18 -10.71
C ILE A 5 -3.55 18.84 -10.50
N LYS A 6 -4.40 19.26 -11.44
CA LYS A 6 -5.85 19.02 -11.39
C LYS A 6 -6.24 17.83 -12.25
N LEU A 7 -6.81 16.81 -11.62
CA LEU A 7 -7.32 15.62 -12.28
C LEU A 7 -8.84 15.71 -12.41
N ARG A 8 -9.35 15.27 -13.56
CA ARG A 8 -10.80 15.29 -13.84
C ARG A 8 -11.41 13.90 -13.95
N LYS A 9 -10.60 12.92 -14.33
CA LYS A 9 -10.99 11.50 -14.42
C LYS A 9 -10.81 10.84 -13.05
N GLY A 10 -11.66 9.88 -12.74
CA GLY A 10 -11.63 9.15 -11.48
C GLY A 10 -13.02 8.93 -10.91
N LEU A 11 -13.11 8.25 -9.78
CA LEU A 11 -14.36 7.94 -9.13
C LEU A 11 -14.19 7.85 -7.61
N ASP A 12 -14.87 8.73 -6.89
CA ASP A 12 -14.95 8.63 -5.43
C ASP A 12 -16.07 7.65 -5.03
N ILE A 13 -15.70 6.61 -4.29
CA ILE A 13 -16.61 5.60 -3.76
C ILE A 13 -16.73 5.83 -2.26
N ASN A 14 -17.80 6.52 -1.86
CA ASN A 14 -18.02 6.87 -0.46
C ASN A 14 -18.56 5.67 0.31
N LEU A 15 -17.69 4.98 1.05
CA LEU A 15 -18.06 3.89 1.93
C LEU A 15 -18.26 4.36 3.37
N LYS A 16 -19.23 3.73 4.06
CA LYS A 16 -19.50 3.98 5.49
C LYS A 16 -18.35 3.45 6.35
N GLY A 17 -18.06 4.19 7.43
CA GLY A 17 -17.14 3.74 8.45
C GLY A 17 -15.71 4.20 8.21
N LYS A 18 -15.50 5.38 7.63
CA LYS A 18 -14.17 6.01 7.54
C LYS A 18 -13.62 6.25 8.94
N ALA A 19 -12.32 5.98 9.16
CA ALA A 19 -11.66 6.19 10.44
C ALA A 19 -11.68 7.67 10.84
N SER A 20 -12.09 7.94 12.09
CA SER A 20 -12.09 9.29 12.67
C SER A 20 -10.69 9.63 13.17
N LYS A 21 -10.20 10.83 12.84
CA LYS A 21 -8.89 11.34 13.27
C LYS A 21 -8.77 11.49 14.80
N ASP A 22 -9.92 11.70 15.48
CA ASP A 22 -9.97 11.98 16.91
C ASP A 22 -10.15 10.71 17.76
N VAL A 23 -10.26 9.54 17.12
CA VAL A 23 -10.49 8.26 17.80
C VAL A 23 -9.19 7.45 17.81
N ALA A 24 -8.58 7.34 18.98
CA ALA A 24 -7.49 6.42 19.25
C ALA A 24 -8.04 5.10 19.79
N LEU A 25 -7.71 4.00 19.11
CA LEU A 25 -8.12 2.65 19.50
C LEU A 25 -7.09 2.05 20.45
N GLN A 26 -7.59 1.28 21.41
CA GLN A 26 -6.73 0.51 22.29
C GLN A 26 -6.23 -0.75 21.59
N VAL A 27 -4.97 -1.07 21.80
CA VAL A 27 -4.32 -2.28 21.34
C VAL A 27 -4.10 -3.17 22.56
N SER A 28 -4.61 -4.40 22.51
CA SER A 28 -4.40 -5.39 23.55
C SER A 28 -2.94 -5.81 23.58
N GLU A 29 -2.40 -6.10 24.76
CA GLU A 29 -1.05 -6.61 24.91
C GLU A 29 -0.88 -7.92 24.13
N THR A 30 0.22 -8.01 23.40
CA THR A 30 0.64 -9.20 22.69
C THR A 30 2.14 -9.40 22.85
N ASP A 31 2.56 -10.62 23.00
CA ASP A 31 3.96 -11.00 23.03
C ASP A 31 4.41 -11.69 21.71
N GLU A 32 3.47 -11.95 20.79
CA GLU A 32 3.78 -12.54 19.48
C GLU A 32 3.67 -11.51 18.36
N TYR A 33 4.73 -11.42 17.58
CA TYR A 33 4.81 -10.60 16.36
C TYR A 33 5.26 -11.46 15.19
N ALA A 34 4.86 -11.10 13.98
CA ALA A 34 5.30 -11.84 12.81
C ALA A 34 5.63 -10.93 11.62
N LEU A 35 6.78 -11.18 11.01
CA LEU A 35 7.12 -10.53 9.74
C LEU A 35 6.63 -11.39 8.57
N VAL A 36 5.85 -10.76 7.67
CA VAL A 36 5.17 -11.39 6.54
C VAL A 36 5.90 -11.03 5.24
N PRO A 37 6.64 -11.97 4.61
CA PRO A 37 7.39 -11.67 3.38
C PRO A 37 6.53 -11.30 2.17
N GLU A 38 5.28 -11.77 2.12
CA GLU A 38 4.33 -11.48 1.03
C GLU A 38 3.99 -9.98 0.91
N ALA A 39 4.16 -9.23 2.00
CA ALA A 39 4.01 -7.77 1.99
C ALA A 39 5.04 -7.06 1.08
N PHE A 40 6.13 -7.74 0.70
CA PHE A 40 7.19 -7.19 -0.13
C PHE A 40 7.15 -7.85 -1.53
N VAL A 41 6.40 -7.24 -2.43
CA VAL A 41 6.17 -7.76 -3.78
C VAL A 41 7.49 -7.92 -4.55
N GLY A 42 7.65 -9.04 -5.24
CA GLY A 42 8.85 -9.34 -6.04
C GLY A 42 10.04 -9.89 -5.25
N VAL A 43 9.93 -9.97 -3.92
CA VAL A 43 10.95 -10.56 -3.04
C VAL A 43 10.73 -12.07 -2.92
N THR A 44 11.81 -12.84 -3.16
CA THR A 44 11.84 -14.27 -2.80
C THR A 44 12.56 -14.40 -1.46
N PRO A 45 11.86 -14.71 -0.35
CA PRO A 45 12.47 -14.70 0.97
C PRO A 45 13.42 -15.87 1.16
N LYS A 46 14.64 -15.58 1.63
CA LYS A 46 15.57 -16.54 2.20
C LYS A 46 15.69 -16.24 3.69
N VAL A 47 15.11 -17.10 4.51
CA VAL A 47 15.17 -16.97 5.98
C VAL A 47 16.62 -17.16 6.44
N VAL A 48 17.09 -16.29 7.33
CA VAL A 48 18.46 -16.28 7.86
C VAL A 48 18.54 -16.63 9.34
N VAL A 49 17.39 -16.87 9.97
CA VAL A 49 17.24 -17.29 11.37
C VAL A 49 16.67 -18.70 11.46
N ARG A 50 16.71 -19.30 12.64
CA ARG A 50 16.12 -20.61 12.96
C ARG A 50 15.17 -20.47 14.14
N GLU A 51 14.23 -21.40 14.27
CA GLU A 51 13.42 -21.53 15.47
C GLU A 51 14.32 -21.74 16.69
N GLY A 52 14.06 -20.98 17.75
CA GLY A 52 14.87 -20.92 18.96
C GLY A 52 15.98 -19.86 18.96
N ASP A 53 16.28 -19.25 17.83
CA ASP A 53 17.26 -18.15 17.80
C ASP A 53 16.70 -16.91 18.51
N HIS A 54 17.54 -16.23 19.29
CA HIS A 54 17.23 -14.92 19.86
C HIS A 54 17.69 -13.80 18.91
N VAL A 55 16.82 -12.83 18.69
CA VAL A 55 17.07 -11.67 17.80
C VAL A 55 16.81 -10.37 18.54
N SER A 56 17.52 -9.31 18.17
CA SER A 56 17.23 -7.94 18.59
C SER A 56 16.31 -7.24 17.57
N ALA A 57 15.61 -6.20 17.98
CA ALA A 57 14.91 -5.33 17.04
C ALA A 57 15.94 -4.71 16.08
N GLY A 58 15.70 -4.87 14.77
CA GLY A 58 16.66 -4.48 13.74
C GLY A 58 17.51 -5.62 13.15
N ASP A 59 17.55 -6.79 13.80
CA ASP A 59 18.24 -7.96 13.22
C ASP A 59 17.46 -8.52 12.04
N ALA A 60 18.17 -9.02 11.02
CA ALA A 60 17.51 -9.56 9.83
C ALA A 60 16.83 -10.89 10.11
N LEU A 61 15.54 -11.03 9.81
CA LEU A 61 14.79 -12.29 9.83
C LEU A 61 14.90 -13.04 8.50
N PHE A 62 14.85 -12.33 7.40
CA PHE A 62 15.07 -12.87 6.07
C PHE A 62 15.72 -11.85 5.16
N VAL A 63 16.22 -12.32 4.03
CA VAL A 63 16.81 -11.50 2.97
C VAL A 63 16.17 -11.84 1.62
N ASN A 64 16.29 -10.94 0.66
CA ASN A 64 15.91 -11.25 -0.71
C ASN A 64 16.89 -12.28 -1.29
N LYS A 65 16.40 -13.46 -1.73
CA LYS A 65 17.26 -14.53 -2.28
C LYS A 65 18.05 -14.07 -3.51
N ALA A 66 17.45 -13.21 -4.34
CA ALA A 66 18.10 -12.69 -5.56
C ALA A 66 19.16 -11.63 -5.24
N CYS A 67 18.99 -10.87 -4.16
CA CYS A 67 19.92 -9.84 -3.69
C CYS A 67 20.04 -9.90 -2.16
N PRO A 68 20.96 -10.72 -1.61
CA PRO A 68 21.05 -10.95 -0.16
C PRO A 68 21.42 -9.73 0.69
N GLU A 69 21.86 -8.65 0.07
CA GLU A 69 22.13 -7.38 0.73
C GLU A 69 20.83 -6.71 1.20
N VAL A 70 19.71 -6.98 0.50
CA VAL A 70 18.39 -6.49 0.90
C VAL A 70 17.84 -7.37 2.01
N LYS A 71 17.96 -6.87 3.23
CA LYS A 71 17.52 -7.49 4.47
C LYS A 71 16.16 -6.97 4.90
N PHE A 72 15.48 -7.72 5.77
CA PHE A 72 14.21 -7.34 6.39
C PHE A 72 14.30 -7.55 7.89
N ALA A 73 14.18 -6.44 8.62
CA ALA A 73 14.47 -6.37 10.04
C ALA A 73 13.33 -6.89 10.92
N SER A 74 13.69 -7.51 12.04
CA SER A 74 12.74 -7.83 13.11
C SER A 74 12.17 -6.54 13.73
N PRO A 75 10.85 -6.46 13.92
CA PRO A 75 10.22 -5.32 14.59
C PRO A 75 10.45 -5.31 16.11
N VAL A 76 10.79 -6.43 16.71
CA VAL A 76 10.95 -6.63 18.15
C VAL A 76 12.19 -7.46 18.48
N SER A 77 12.71 -7.35 19.71
CA SER A 77 13.62 -8.35 20.24
C SER A 77 12.87 -9.51 20.86
N GLY A 78 13.42 -10.71 20.73
CA GLY A 78 12.81 -11.90 21.28
C GLY A 78 13.29 -13.19 20.65
N VAL A 79 12.58 -14.25 20.90
CA VAL A 79 12.89 -15.59 20.41
C VAL A 79 12.04 -15.93 19.19
N VAL A 80 12.65 -16.39 18.12
CA VAL A 80 11.96 -16.91 16.93
C VAL A 80 11.23 -18.20 17.30
N THR A 81 9.91 -18.16 17.34
CA THR A 81 9.08 -19.30 17.77
C THR A 81 8.67 -20.22 16.63
N ALA A 82 8.43 -19.66 15.44
CA ALA A 82 8.01 -20.44 14.28
C ALA A 82 8.40 -19.79 12.96
N ILE A 83 8.66 -20.62 11.95
CA ILE A 83 8.80 -20.23 10.55
C ILE A 83 7.68 -20.94 9.79
N GLU A 84 6.52 -20.28 9.69
CA GLU A 84 5.36 -20.86 9.02
C GLU A 84 5.55 -20.95 7.52
N ARG A 85 5.20 -22.10 6.96
CA ARG A 85 5.32 -22.39 5.55
C ARG A 85 4.02 -22.93 4.98
N GLY A 86 3.62 -22.41 3.84
CA GLY A 86 2.50 -22.91 3.06
C GLY A 86 2.94 -23.86 1.96
N ASP A 87 2.10 -23.96 0.94
CA ASP A 87 2.32 -24.81 -0.22
C ASP A 87 3.70 -24.55 -0.87
N ARG A 88 4.31 -25.62 -1.38
CA ARG A 88 5.64 -25.58 -2.01
C ARG A 88 6.72 -24.94 -1.13
N ARG A 89 6.57 -25.00 0.20
CA ARG A 89 7.48 -24.42 1.20
C ARG A 89 7.57 -22.87 1.13
N LYS A 90 6.58 -22.17 0.55
CA LYS A 90 6.50 -20.72 0.58
C LYS A 90 6.51 -20.25 2.04
N VAL A 91 7.40 -19.33 2.41
CA VAL A 91 7.41 -18.75 3.76
C VAL A 91 6.21 -17.81 3.88
N LEU A 92 5.32 -18.10 4.82
CA LEU A 92 4.13 -17.31 5.10
C LEU A 92 4.44 -16.19 6.10
N CYS A 93 5.03 -16.55 7.22
CA CYS A 93 5.49 -15.59 8.22
C CYS A 93 6.63 -16.16 9.07
N ILE A 94 7.35 -15.26 9.74
CA ILE A 94 8.37 -15.58 10.74
C ILE A 94 7.90 -14.97 12.04
N LYS A 95 7.59 -15.81 13.05
CA LYS A 95 7.05 -15.40 14.33
C LYS A 95 8.16 -15.20 15.35
N VAL A 96 8.06 -14.12 16.09
CA VAL A 96 8.97 -13.76 17.19
C VAL A 96 8.15 -13.52 18.44
N LYS A 97 8.47 -14.24 19.49
CA LYS A 97 7.93 -13.96 20.83
C LYS A 97 8.79 -12.89 21.48
N ALA A 98 8.20 -11.74 21.72
CA ALA A 98 8.88 -10.56 22.19
C ALA A 98 9.38 -10.72 23.63
N ASP A 99 10.56 -10.18 23.92
CA ASP A 99 11.08 -10.05 25.26
C ASP A 99 10.30 -9.01 26.07
N ALA A 100 10.26 -9.16 27.38
CA ALA A 100 9.67 -8.16 28.28
C ALA A 100 10.47 -6.83 28.24
N GLU A 101 11.79 -6.90 28.14
CA GLU A 101 12.68 -5.76 27.94
C GLU A 101 13.24 -5.78 26.53
N GLN A 102 12.85 -4.81 25.71
CA GLN A 102 13.22 -4.75 24.30
C GLN A 102 14.67 -4.28 24.13
N THR A 103 15.43 -5.03 23.36
CA THR A 103 16.78 -4.68 22.91
C THR A 103 16.78 -4.34 21.42
N SER A 104 17.65 -3.43 21.00
CA SER A 104 17.74 -3.00 19.61
C SER A 104 19.17 -2.99 19.15
N THR A 105 19.40 -3.44 17.93
CA THR A 105 20.69 -3.27 17.25
C THR A 105 20.94 -1.78 17.03
N ASP A 106 22.12 -1.31 17.43
CA ASP A 106 22.52 0.10 17.27
C ASP A 106 23.31 0.27 15.96
N PHE A 107 22.74 0.94 14.99
CA PHE A 107 23.37 1.29 13.71
C PHE A 107 24.09 2.65 13.76
N GLY A 108 24.07 3.33 14.91
CA GLY A 108 24.64 4.66 15.14
C GLY A 108 23.78 5.77 14.51
N LYS A 109 23.65 6.88 15.25
CA LYS A 109 23.01 8.09 14.73
C LYS A 109 23.83 8.68 13.60
N LYS A 110 23.15 9.13 12.55
CA LYS A 110 23.80 9.68 11.36
C LYS A 110 23.19 11.03 11.01
N ILE A 111 24.03 12.01 10.69
CA ILE A 111 23.60 13.33 10.25
C ILE A 111 23.42 13.31 8.74
N VAL A 112 22.17 13.25 8.29
CA VAL A 112 21.81 13.10 6.87
C VAL A 112 22.37 14.23 6.00
N ASP A 113 22.44 15.46 6.52
CA ASP A 113 22.89 16.62 5.75
C ASP A 113 24.29 16.49 5.18
N VAL A 114 25.17 15.73 5.87
CA VAL A 114 26.58 15.51 5.44
C VAL A 114 26.80 14.18 4.74
N MET A 115 25.74 13.37 4.55
CA MET A 115 25.81 12.08 3.83
C MET A 115 25.61 12.28 2.34
N ASP A 116 26.24 11.42 1.56
CA ASP A 116 25.92 11.23 0.14
C ASP A 116 24.87 10.13 -0.05
N GLY A 117 24.39 9.96 -1.28
CA GLY A 117 23.35 9.00 -1.60
C GLY A 117 23.75 7.54 -1.38
N ASP A 118 25.01 7.20 -1.59
CA ASP A 118 25.49 5.83 -1.40
C ASP A 118 25.59 5.47 0.08
N ALA A 119 26.04 6.41 0.92
CA ALA A 119 26.03 6.24 2.37
C ALA A 119 24.61 6.09 2.93
N VAL A 120 23.63 6.80 2.37
CA VAL A 120 22.21 6.63 2.74
C VAL A 120 21.72 5.25 2.34
N LYS A 121 21.96 4.79 1.09
CA LYS A 121 21.59 3.44 0.64
C LYS A 121 22.19 2.36 1.52
N GLN A 122 23.50 2.49 1.83
CA GLN A 122 24.21 1.53 2.68
C GLN A 122 23.62 1.46 4.09
N ALA A 123 23.26 2.61 4.68
CA ALA A 123 22.62 2.64 6.01
C ALA A 123 21.27 1.93 6.02
N LEU A 124 20.45 2.13 4.97
CA LEU A 124 19.15 1.46 4.83
C LEU A 124 19.28 -0.06 4.60
N LEU A 125 20.30 -0.49 3.83
CA LEU A 125 20.63 -1.91 3.62
C LEU A 125 21.07 -2.58 4.92
N GLU A 126 21.96 -1.95 5.67
CA GLU A 126 22.45 -2.46 6.96
C GLU A 126 21.31 -2.64 7.96
N ALA A 127 20.43 -1.64 8.06
CA ALA A 127 19.30 -1.64 8.98
C ALA A 127 18.10 -2.51 8.53
N GLY A 128 18.16 -3.14 7.35
CA GLY A 128 17.07 -3.97 6.85
C GLY A 128 15.82 -3.19 6.45
N LEU A 129 15.98 -1.92 6.08
CA LEU A 129 14.88 -1.03 5.68
C LEU A 129 14.83 -0.76 4.16
N PHE A 130 15.89 -1.08 3.43
CA PHE A 130 15.96 -0.82 1.99
C PHE A 130 14.84 -1.54 1.21
N GLY A 131 14.41 -2.73 1.64
CA GLY A 131 13.33 -3.50 1.02
C GLY A 131 11.95 -2.82 1.06
N TYR A 132 11.77 -1.73 1.82
CA TYR A 132 10.55 -0.90 1.83
C TYR A 132 10.48 0.07 0.64
N ILE A 133 11.54 0.20 -0.14
CA ILE A 133 11.56 0.98 -1.37
C ILE A 133 11.06 0.09 -2.50
N ASN A 134 10.07 0.56 -3.26
CA ASN A 134 9.58 -0.09 -4.46
C ASN A 134 10.07 0.63 -5.72
N GLN A 135 9.91 0.01 -6.87
CA GLN A 135 10.27 0.61 -8.17
C GLN A 135 9.17 0.46 -9.20
N LEU A 136 9.09 1.42 -10.09
CA LEU A 136 8.44 1.33 -11.39
C LEU A 136 9.53 1.33 -12.47
N PRO A 137 9.39 0.56 -13.55
CA PRO A 137 8.29 -0.35 -13.83
C PRO A 137 8.29 -1.56 -12.88
N TYR A 138 7.29 -2.41 -13.02
CA TYR A 138 7.03 -3.68 -12.34
C TYR A 138 6.33 -3.58 -10.98
N ALA A 139 6.34 -2.43 -10.28
CA ALA A 139 5.77 -2.26 -8.95
C ALA A 139 6.20 -3.39 -7.99
N VAL A 140 7.50 -3.49 -7.75
CA VAL A 140 8.15 -4.50 -6.90
C VAL A 140 9.17 -3.83 -5.98
N SER A 141 9.54 -4.49 -4.88
CA SER A 141 10.65 -4.05 -4.03
C SER A 141 11.93 -3.94 -4.86
N THR A 142 12.63 -2.81 -4.72
CA THR A 142 13.83 -2.51 -5.51
C THR A 142 15.08 -3.23 -5.00
N THR A 143 16.13 -3.17 -5.78
CA THR A 143 17.48 -3.68 -5.44
C THR A 143 18.52 -2.56 -5.58
N PRO A 144 19.63 -2.60 -4.84
CA PRO A 144 20.61 -1.50 -4.78
C PRO A 144 21.38 -1.27 -6.09
N ASP A 145 21.36 -2.24 -7.01
CA ASP A 145 21.95 -2.17 -8.35
C ASP A 145 21.14 -1.27 -9.32
N THR A 146 19.90 -0.94 -8.97
CA THR A 146 19.10 -0.01 -9.77
C THR A 146 19.42 1.44 -9.41
N THR A 147 19.49 2.31 -10.43
CA THR A 147 19.68 3.75 -10.26
C THR A 147 18.39 4.47 -10.66
N PRO A 148 17.65 5.07 -9.70
CA PRO A 148 16.42 5.76 -10.02
C PRO A 148 16.71 7.12 -10.65
N LYS A 149 15.92 7.51 -11.69
CA LYS A 149 15.92 8.89 -12.19
C LYS A 149 15.26 9.86 -11.21
N ALA A 150 14.31 9.36 -10.41
CA ALA A 150 13.61 10.11 -9.38
C ALA A 150 13.02 9.18 -8.31
N ILE A 151 12.69 9.76 -7.15
CA ILE A 151 11.99 9.08 -6.05
C ILE A 151 10.66 9.79 -5.80
N PHE A 152 9.59 9.01 -5.69
CA PHE A 152 8.24 9.52 -5.45
C PHE A 152 7.72 9.05 -4.09
N VAL A 153 7.18 10.00 -3.33
CA VAL A 153 6.50 9.75 -2.06
C VAL A 153 5.09 10.32 -2.18
N SER A 154 4.06 9.45 -2.27
CA SER A 154 2.67 9.89 -2.25
C SER A 154 2.10 9.81 -0.84
N THR A 155 1.62 10.92 -0.32
CA THR A 155 0.93 10.99 0.98
C THR A 155 -0.59 11.09 0.83
N LEU A 156 -1.07 11.35 -0.37
CA LEU A 156 -2.49 11.33 -0.67
C LEU A 156 -2.98 9.89 -0.77
N ARG A 157 -3.82 9.50 0.17
CA ARG A 157 -4.49 8.21 0.19
C ARG A 157 -5.98 8.46 0.00
N ASP A 158 -6.48 8.28 -1.22
CA ASP A 158 -7.84 8.61 -1.62
C ASP A 158 -8.70 7.39 -1.99
N MET A 159 -8.15 6.18 -1.85
CA MET A 159 -8.91 4.95 -1.97
C MET A 159 -10.03 4.89 -0.91
N PRO A 160 -11.14 4.20 -1.19
CA PRO A 160 -12.24 4.08 -0.23
C PRO A 160 -11.77 3.53 1.12
N LEU A 161 -12.12 4.23 2.20
CA LEU A 161 -11.73 3.91 3.59
C LEU A 161 -10.23 4.01 3.90
N ALA A 162 -9.41 4.52 2.98
CA ALA A 162 -7.98 4.69 3.21
C ALA A 162 -7.67 5.59 4.42
N ALA A 163 -6.55 5.29 5.07
CA ALA A 163 -6.02 6.06 6.18
C ALA A 163 -5.61 7.47 5.75
N ASP A 164 -5.81 8.45 6.61
CA ASP A 164 -5.30 9.80 6.38
C ASP A 164 -3.86 9.91 6.92
N PHE A 165 -2.92 10.18 6.05
CA PHE A 165 -1.51 10.29 6.43
C PHE A 165 -1.22 11.46 7.40
N GLU A 166 -2.06 12.49 7.42
CA GLU A 166 -1.92 13.59 8.41
C GLU A 166 -1.99 13.08 9.86
N VAL A 167 -2.76 12.01 10.12
CA VAL A 167 -2.83 11.37 11.44
C VAL A 167 -1.53 10.64 11.75
N GLU A 168 -0.94 9.95 10.79
CA GLU A 168 0.31 9.22 10.96
C GLU A 168 1.50 10.18 11.12
N LEU A 169 1.47 11.32 10.43
CA LEU A 169 2.48 12.37 10.49
C LEU A 169 2.55 13.03 11.87
N LEU A 170 1.42 13.14 12.59
CA LEU A 170 1.36 13.82 13.88
C LEU A 170 2.34 13.21 14.90
N GLY A 171 3.31 14.02 15.35
CA GLY A 171 4.41 13.59 16.23
C GLY A 171 5.58 12.91 15.51
N ASN A 172 5.50 12.72 14.19
CA ASN A 172 6.55 12.13 13.36
C ASN A 172 7.15 13.12 12.36
N GLU A 173 6.82 14.41 12.46
CA GLU A 173 7.18 15.44 11.48
C GLU A 173 8.70 15.52 11.26
N GLN A 174 9.48 15.46 12.34
CA GLN A 174 10.93 15.50 12.26
C GLN A 174 11.50 14.25 11.58
N ALA A 175 10.96 13.07 11.91
CA ALA A 175 11.39 11.81 11.29
C ALA A 175 11.03 11.81 9.81
N PHE A 176 9.82 12.20 9.45
CA PHE A 176 9.39 12.28 8.06
C PHE A 176 10.27 13.24 7.24
N LYS A 177 10.53 14.43 7.76
CA LYS A 177 11.42 15.41 7.12
C LYS A 177 12.84 14.88 6.94
N THR A 178 13.40 14.23 7.98
CA THR A 178 14.73 13.60 7.91
C THR A 178 14.78 12.49 6.87
N GLY A 179 13.72 11.65 6.79
CA GLY A 179 13.61 10.60 5.78
C GLY A 179 13.52 11.16 4.36
N LEU A 180 12.73 12.22 4.14
CA LEU A 180 12.67 12.92 2.84
C LEU A 180 14.03 13.50 2.44
N THR A 181 14.75 14.12 3.40
CA THR A 181 16.11 14.64 3.15
C THR A 181 17.07 13.50 2.79
N ALA A 182 16.96 12.34 3.46
CA ALA A 182 17.78 11.18 3.12
C ALA A 182 17.52 10.68 1.69
N LEU A 183 16.27 10.57 1.29
CA LEU A 183 15.89 10.18 -0.07
C LEU A 183 16.41 11.18 -1.12
N SER A 184 16.35 12.49 -0.84
CA SER A 184 16.85 13.55 -1.75
C SER A 184 18.37 13.50 -1.99
N LYS A 185 19.14 12.83 -1.11
CA LYS A 185 20.58 12.57 -1.35
C LYS A 185 20.81 11.48 -2.39
N ILE A 186 19.85 10.56 -2.55
CA ILE A 186 19.96 9.45 -3.52
C ILE A 186 19.58 9.93 -4.92
N ALA A 187 18.42 10.58 -5.07
CA ALA A 187 17.94 11.10 -6.34
C ALA A 187 16.94 12.26 -6.13
N LYS A 188 16.57 12.92 -7.21
CA LYS A 188 15.52 13.93 -7.19
C LYS A 188 14.25 13.36 -6.57
N THR A 189 13.74 14.01 -5.53
CA THR A 189 12.61 13.50 -4.75
C THR A 189 11.39 14.39 -4.91
N TYR A 190 10.26 13.76 -5.25
CA TYR A 190 8.95 14.39 -5.37
C TYR A 190 8.06 13.95 -4.22
N LEU A 191 7.42 14.93 -3.58
CA LEU A 191 6.40 14.73 -2.56
C LEU A 191 5.04 15.06 -3.14
N GLY A 192 4.17 14.06 -3.28
CA GLY A 192 2.79 14.21 -3.69
C GLY A 192 1.87 14.34 -2.48
N ALA A 193 1.08 15.41 -2.41
CA ALA A 193 0.11 15.64 -1.34
C ALA A 193 -1.24 16.06 -1.90
N GLY A 194 -2.30 15.86 -1.14
CA GLY A 194 -3.64 16.35 -1.47
C GLY A 194 -3.85 17.79 -1.03
N VAL A 195 -4.83 18.46 -1.64
CA VAL A 195 -5.23 19.84 -1.26
C VAL A 195 -5.63 19.98 0.21
N ASN A 196 -6.05 18.91 0.84
CA ASN A 196 -6.52 18.87 2.23
C ASN A 196 -5.44 18.37 3.21
N GLN A 197 -4.16 18.42 2.82
CA GLN A 197 -3.02 17.96 3.64
C GLN A 197 -2.01 19.10 3.90
N PRO A 198 -2.40 20.16 4.67
CA PRO A 198 -1.54 21.32 4.88
C PRO A 198 -0.29 21.01 5.69
N ASN A 199 -0.35 20.08 6.67
CA ASN A 199 0.81 19.74 7.51
C ASN A 199 1.85 18.96 6.68
N VAL A 200 1.42 18.07 5.80
CA VAL A 200 2.32 17.38 4.85
C VAL A 200 3.02 18.39 3.93
N ALA A 201 2.29 19.39 3.42
CA ALA A 201 2.87 20.39 2.54
C ALA A 201 4.00 21.20 3.22
N LEU A 202 3.98 21.34 4.54
CA LEU A 202 5.03 22.00 5.33
C LEU A 202 6.30 21.13 5.48
N MET A 203 6.23 19.83 5.17
CA MET A 203 7.38 18.92 5.25
C MET A 203 8.31 19.06 4.04
N ALA A 204 7.85 19.65 2.95
CA ALA A 204 8.66 19.88 1.77
C ALA A 204 9.84 20.84 2.09
N SER A 205 11.00 20.54 1.53
CA SER A 205 12.22 21.34 1.64
C SER A 205 12.64 21.86 0.27
N LYS A 206 13.75 22.58 0.20
CA LYS A 206 14.31 23.01 -1.11
C LYS A 206 14.81 21.83 -1.96
N GLU A 207 15.11 20.71 -1.32
CA GLU A 207 15.65 19.50 -1.94
C GLU A 207 14.53 18.53 -2.36
N VAL A 208 13.28 18.77 -1.90
CA VAL A 208 12.10 17.93 -2.15
C VAL A 208 11.03 18.75 -2.85
N GLU A 209 10.68 18.38 -4.07
CA GLU A 209 9.70 19.12 -4.87
C GLU A 209 8.27 18.70 -4.50
N LEU A 210 7.50 19.68 -4.00
CA LEU A 210 6.10 19.47 -3.61
C LEU A 210 5.16 19.63 -4.81
N ASN A 211 4.33 18.60 -5.02
CA ASN A 211 3.24 18.60 -6.00
C ASN A 211 1.90 18.34 -5.27
N ILE A 212 0.93 19.21 -5.50
CA ILE A 212 -0.41 19.10 -4.91
C ILE A 212 -1.37 18.51 -5.94
N PHE A 213 -2.01 17.41 -5.58
CA PHE A 213 -3.02 16.75 -6.43
C PHE A 213 -4.43 17.13 -5.98
N ASP A 214 -5.25 17.55 -6.94
CA ASP A 214 -6.64 17.96 -6.77
C ASP A 214 -7.50 17.20 -7.77
N GLY A 215 -8.22 16.18 -7.29
CA GLY A 215 -9.07 15.35 -8.14
C GLY A 215 -9.67 14.16 -7.38
N PRO A 216 -10.53 13.38 -8.06
CA PRO A 216 -11.12 12.17 -7.50
C PRO A 216 -10.09 11.02 -7.46
N CYS A 217 -10.41 9.98 -6.68
CA CYS A 217 -9.66 8.72 -6.66
C CYS A 217 -9.55 8.15 -8.11
N PRO A 218 -8.35 7.72 -8.55
CA PRO A 218 -7.13 7.41 -7.81
C PRO A 218 -6.01 8.50 -7.90
N ALA A 219 -6.32 9.77 -7.63
CA ALA A 219 -5.31 10.84 -7.65
C ALA A 219 -4.14 10.59 -6.68
N GLY A 220 -4.39 9.80 -5.62
CA GLY A 220 -3.41 9.43 -4.62
C GLY A 220 -2.45 8.32 -5.02
N ASN A 221 -2.76 7.54 -6.05
CA ASN A 221 -1.87 6.47 -6.50
C ASN A 221 -0.53 7.03 -6.99
N VAL A 222 0.54 6.43 -6.53
CA VAL A 222 1.88 6.89 -6.89
C VAL A 222 2.15 6.73 -8.39
N GLY A 223 1.61 5.70 -9.05
CA GLY A 223 1.70 5.52 -10.51
C GLY A 223 1.05 6.68 -11.28
N VAL A 224 -0.12 7.15 -10.84
CA VAL A 224 -0.79 8.34 -11.40
C VAL A 224 0.08 9.59 -11.23
N GLN A 225 0.69 9.75 -10.05
CA GLN A 225 1.54 10.91 -9.78
C GLN A 225 2.83 10.87 -10.61
N VAL A 226 3.45 9.71 -10.77
CA VAL A 226 4.60 9.49 -11.66
C VAL A 226 4.25 9.87 -13.10
N ASN A 227 3.13 9.36 -13.63
CA ASN A 227 2.68 9.62 -14.99
C ASN A 227 2.51 11.13 -15.27
N HIS A 228 2.05 11.92 -14.29
CA HIS A 228 1.82 13.36 -14.46
C HIS A 228 3.06 14.23 -14.25
N ILE A 229 4.07 13.76 -13.50
CA ILE A 229 5.25 14.56 -13.13
C ILE A 229 6.45 14.17 -13.99
N ASP A 230 6.77 12.88 -14.05
CA ASP A 230 7.96 12.37 -14.73
C ASP A 230 7.74 10.90 -15.12
N PRO A 231 7.00 10.65 -16.23
CA PRO A 231 6.62 9.29 -16.65
C PRO A 231 7.83 8.40 -16.94
N VAL A 232 7.63 7.10 -16.76
CA VAL A 232 8.68 6.08 -16.89
C VAL A 232 8.70 5.51 -18.29
N ASN A 233 9.82 5.63 -18.99
CA ASN A 233 10.06 5.04 -20.29
C ASN A 233 10.82 3.71 -20.17
N LYS A 234 10.89 2.95 -21.29
CA LYS A 234 11.69 1.73 -21.38
C LYS A 234 13.15 2.00 -21.02
N GLY A 235 13.69 1.24 -20.07
CA GLY A 235 15.07 1.38 -19.58
C GLY A 235 15.23 2.42 -18.46
N GLU A 236 14.20 3.15 -18.11
CA GLU A 236 14.21 4.05 -16.94
C GLU A 236 13.63 3.35 -15.70
N VAL A 237 14.07 3.81 -14.53
CA VAL A 237 13.57 3.35 -13.23
C VAL A 237 13.24 4.56 -12.36
N VAL A 238 12.10 4.55 -11.71
CA VAL A 238 11.80 5.44 -10.59
C VAL A 238 11.58 4.61 -9.34
N TRP A 239 11.96 5.16 -8.20
CA TRP A 239 11.63 4.54 -6.93
C TRP A 239 10.39 5.17 -6.34
N THR A 240 9.60 4.35 -5.66
CA THR A 240 8.41 4.78 -4.94
C THR A 240 8.53 4.35 -3.49
N VAL A 241 8.19 5.24 -2.56
CA VAL A 241 8.31 4.96 -1.13
C VAL A 241 7.01 5.31 -0.43
N ASP A 242 6.47 4.36 0.32
CA ASP A 242 5.32 4.62 1.19
C ASP A 242 5.71 5.66 2.26
N PRO A 243 4.86 6.64 2.57
CA PRO A 243 5.21 7.70 3.51
C PRO A 243 5.47 7.20 4.94
N ALA A 244 4.88 6.06 5.37
CA ALA A 244 5.24 5.42 6.63
C ALA A 244 6.70 4.91 6.63
N ALA A 245 7.15 4.34 5.51
CA ALA A 245 8.55 3.91 5.38
C ALA A 245 9.52 5.10 5.46
N VAL A 246 9.15 6.26 4.92
CA VAL A 246 9.95 7.50 5.08
C VAL A 246 10.12 7.87 6.55
N ILE A 247 9.08 7.68 7.38
CA ILE A 247 9.17 7.89 8.84
C ILE A 247 10.17 6.88 9.45
N PHE A 248 10.12 5.60 9.07
CA PHE A 248 11.07 4.59 9.56
C PHE A 248 12.52 4.94 9.20
N PHE A 249 12.76 5.42 7.98
CA PHE A 249 14.09 5.87 7.55
C PHE A 249 14.57 7.06 8.40
N GLY A 250 13.71 8.05 8.61
CA GLY A 250 14.06 9.19 9.43
C GLY A 250 14.36 8.83 10.89
N ARG A 251 13.57 7.93 11.49
CA ARG A 251 13.83 7.44 12.86
C ARG A 251 15.17 6.73 12.95
N LEU A 252 15.54 5.90 11.95
CA LEU A 252 16.85 5.26 11.90
C LEU A 252 17.98 6.30 11.98
N PHE A 253 17.94 7.35 11.17
CA PHE A 253 19.00 8.37 11.15
C PHE A 253 19.04 9.19 12.46
N LEU A 254 17.87 9.51 13.02
CA LEU A 254 17.76 10.31 14.26
C LEU A 254 18.15 9.53 15.51
N THR A 255 17.85 8.24 15.57
CA THR A 255 18.02 7.42 16.78
C THR A 255 19.16 6.40 16.70
N GLY A 256 19.52 5.98 15.48
CA GLY A 256 20.43 4.85 15.21
C GLY A 256 19.76 3.49 15.38
N LYS A 257 18.44 3.43 15.55
CA LYS A 257 17.69 2.21 15.81
C LYS A 257 16.55 2.04 14.80
N VAL A 258 16.19 0.79 14.52
CA VAL A 258 15.00 0.47 13.74
C VAL A 258 13.78 0.57 14.65
N ASP A 259 12.82 1.39 14.24
CA ASP A 259 11.52 1.54 14.88
C ASP A 259 10.43 1.48 13.80
N LEU A 260 9.70 0.37 13.77
CA LEU A 260 8.65 0.06 12.80
C LEU A 260 7.24 0.34 13.37
N SER A 261 7.13 1.20 14.38
CA SER A 261 5.84 1.64 14.89
C SER A 261 5.14 2.56 13.89
N LYS A 262 3.83 2.39 13.75
CA LYS A 262 3.00 3.15 12.82
C LYS A 262 1.56 3.25 13.32
N ARG A 263 0.81 4.19 12.77
CA ARG A 263 -0.64 4.29 13.00
C ARG A 263 -1.39 3.66 11.84
N VAL A 264 -2.28 2.72 12.17
CA VAL A 264 -3.11 2.00 11.21
C VAL A 264 -4.57 2.36 11.44
N ALA A 265 -5.27 2.75 10.38
CA ALA A 265 -6.71 2.99 10.45
C ALA A 265 -7.47 1.66 10.56
N VAL A 266 -8.48 1.63 11.41
CA VAL A 266 -9.47 0.54 11.46
C VAL A 266 -10.79 1.12 11.00
N ALA A 267 -11.27 0.68 9.84
CA ALA A 267 -12.38 1.31 9.13
C ALA A 267 -13.36 0.27 8.56
N GLY A 268 -14.51 0.73 8.12
CA GLY A 268 -15.52 -0.10 7.46
C GLY A 268 -16.86 -0.12 8.17
N SER A 269 -17.88 -0.53 7.42
CA SER A 269 -19.27 -0.54 7.94
C SER A 269 -19.47 -1.53 9.09
N GLU A 270 -18.60 -2.53 9.21
CA GLU A 270 -18.68 -3.55 10.27
C GLU A 270 -17.80 -3.24 11.49
N ILE A 271 -17.20 -2.06 11.54
CA ILE A 271 -16.46 -1.55 12.70
C ILE A 271 -17.42 -0.73 13.60
N LYS A 272 -17.37 -0.99 14.91
CA LYS A 272 -18.18 -0.27 15.94
C LYS A 272 -17.77 1.20 16.02
N THR A 273 -16.46 1.42 16.18
CA THR A 273 -15.89 2.75 16.36
C THR A 273 -14.67 2.90 15.46
N PRO A 274 -14.86 3.37 14.20
CA PRO A 274 -13.75 3.57 13.29
C PRO A 274 -12.74 4.60 13.81
N GLY A 275 -11.46 4.25 13.84
CA GLY A 275 -10.40 5.09 14.41
C GLY A 275 -9.00 4.61 14.05
N TYR A 276 -8.00 5.02 14.79
CA TYR A 276 -6.60 4.68 14.55
C TYR A 276 -5.99 3.91 15.72
N ALA A 277 -5.26 2.86 15.41
CA ALA A 277 -4.45 2.09 16.37
C ALA A 277 -2.96 2.38 16.15
N GLU A 278 -2.22 2.56 17.23
CA GLU A 278 -0.75 2.63 17.20
C GLU A 278 -0.19 1.22 17.40
N VAL A 279 0.49 0.69 16.39
CA VAL A 279 0.94 -0.70 16.32
C VAL A 279 2.35 -0.80 15.75
N LEU A 280 3.02 -1.92 15.98
CA LEU A 280 4.24 -2.30 15.28
C LEU A 280 3.91 -3.09 14.00
N VAL A 281 4.76 -3.01 13.00
CA VAL A 281 4.74 -3.99 11.90
C VAL A 281 4.82 -5.39 12.52
N GLY A 282 3.97 -6.30 12.07
CA GLY A 282 3.91 -7.65 12.63
C GLY A 282 2.97 -7.83 13.82
N THR A 283 2.30 -6.80 14.31
CA THR A 283 1.23 -6.94 15.32
C THR A 283 0.10 -7.80 14.79
N PRO A 284 -0.42 -8.80 15.53
CA PRO A 284 -1.56 -9.59 15.09
C PRO A 284 -2.83 -8.74 15.03
N LEU A 285 -3.66 -8.92 14.00
CA LEU A 285 -4.90 -8.15 13.83
C LEU A 285 -5.88 -8.37 14.99
N SER A 286 -5.84 -9.55 15.62
CA SER A 286 -6.65 -9.84 16.79
C SER A 286 -6.43 -8.87 17.96
N ALA A 287 -5.24 -8.29 18.08
CA ALA A 287 -4.91 -7.39 19.19
C ALA A 287 -5.69 -6.06 19.18
N PHE A 288 -6.23 -5.63 18.03
CA PHE A 288 -6.89 -4.32 17.94
C PHE A 288 -8.15 -4.29 17.05
N VAL A 289 -8.42 -5.36 16.28
CA VAL A 289 -9.59 -5.41 15.38
C VAL A 289 -10.76 -6.15 16.01
N VAL A 290 -10.53 -7.23 16.77
CA VAL A 290 -11.59 -8.12 17.29
C VAL A 290 -12.63 -7.34 18.09
N ASP A 291 -12.20 -6.53 19.04
CA ASP A 291 -13.10 -5.76 19.92
C ASP A 291 -13.88 -4.68 19.17
N GLN A 292 -13.37 -4.28 18.00
CA GLN A 292 -13.99 -3.28 17.15
C GLN A 292 -15.01 -3.85 16.17
N LEU A 293 -15.04 -5.17 15.94
CA LEU A 293 -16.01 -5.79 15.05
C LEU A 293 -17.42 -5.77 15.66
N LYS A 294 -18.44 -5.42 14.87
CA LYS A 294 -19.85 -5.53 15.25
C LYS A 294 -20.29 -6.98 15.42
N THR A 295 -19.78 -7.84 14.54
CA THR A 295 -19.97 -9.29 14.54
C THR A 295 -18.70 -9.95 14.01
N THR A 296 -18.48 -11.22 14.34
CA THR A 296 -17.39 -12.03 13.80
C THR A 296 -17.84 -12.95 12.68
N GLU A 297 -19.15 -13.03 12.43
CA GLU A 297 -19.74 -13.86 11.38
C GLU A 297 -20.18 -12.96 10.21
N HIS A 298 -20.08 -13.48 8.99
CA HIS A 298 -20.46 -12.78 7.74
C HIS A 298 -19.73 -11.46 7.51
N VAL A 299 -18.49 -11.37 7.99
CA VAL A 299 -17.63 -10.18 7.86
C VAL A 299 -16.36 -10.53 7.10
N ARG A 300 -16.04 -9.73 6.10
CA ARG A 300 -14.76 -9.76 5.42
C ARG A 300 -13.82 -8.75 6.06
N VAL A 301 -12.74 -9.26 6.67
CA VAL A 301 -11.61 -8.45 7.12
C VAL A 301 -10.60 -8.35 5.97
N ILE A 302 -10.12 -7.15 5.71
CA ILE A 302 -9.21 -6.83 4.61
C ILE A 302 -7.99 -6.12 5.19
N ASN A 303 -6.80 -6.59 4.84
CA ASN A 303 -5.56 -5.90 5.10
C ASN A 303 -5.33 -4.89 3.95
N GLY A 304 -5.60 -3.61 4.22
CA GLY A 304 -5.69 -2.54 3.24
C GLY A 304 -7.13 -2.05 3.02
N ASN A 305 -7.34 -1.31 1.93
CA ASN A 305 -8.64 -0.81 1.52
C ASN A 305 -9.43 -1.84 0.69
N PRO A 306 -10.75 -1.64 0.50
CA PRO A 306 -11.59 -2.62 -0.19
C PRO A 306 -11.27 -2.86 -1.68
N LEU A 307 -10.52 -1.97 -2.34
CA LEU A 307 -10.21 -2.11 -3.76
C LEU A 307 -8.87 -2.78 -4.03
N THR A 308 -7.84 -2.52 -3.21
CA THR A 308 -6.47 -3.02 -3.45
C THR A 308 -5.97 -3.94 -2.34
N GLY A 309 -6.70 -4.03 -1.23
CA GLY A 309 -6.31 -4.84 -0.08
C GLY A 309 -6.48 -6.35 -0.32
N THR A 310 -5.91 -7.12 0.57
CA THR A 310 -6.00 -8.59 0.55
C THR A 310 -6.91 -9.09 1.66
N GLN A 311 -7.66 -10.17 1.40
CA GLN A 311 -8.46 -10.81 2.43
C GLN A 311 -7.55 -11.27 3.57
N ALA A 312 -7.93 -10.93 4.80
CA ALA A 312 -7.22 -11.27 6.00
C ALA A 312 -8.11 -12.04 6.98
N SER A 313 -7.50 -12.74 7.89
CA SER A 313 -8.15 -13.29 9.08
C SER A 313 -7.69 -12.53 10.33
N LEU A 314 -8.37 -12.73 11.44
CA LEU A 314 -7.95 -12.15 12.72
C LEU A 314 -6.60 -12.70 13.21
N ALA A 315 -6.16 -13.86 12.69
CA ALA A 315 -4.84 -14.43 12.93
C ALA A 315 -3.74 -13.86 12.00
N SER A 316 -4.10 -13.01 11.04
CA SER A 316 -3.14 -12.32 10.18
C SER A 316 -2.42 -11.21 10.95
N TYR A 317 -1.34 -10.69 10.37
CA TYR A 317 -0.47 -9.69 10.98
C TYR A 317 -0.43 -8.41 10.15
N VAL A 318 -0.12 -7.29 10.80
CA VAL A 318 0.12 -6.00 10.14
C VAL A 318 1.34 -6.11 9.22
N GLY A 319 1.15 -5.92 7.93
CA GLY A 319 2.23 -5.92 6.94
C GLY A 319 3.07 -4.64 6.96
N GLY A 320 4.24 -4.68 6.33
CA GLY A 320 5.14 -3.52 6.24
C GLY A 320 4.49 -2.28 5.60
N HIS A 321 3.65 -2.48 4.59
CA HIS A 321 2.96 -1.42 3.84
C HIS A 321 1.49 -1.23 4.25
N THR A 322 0.99 -1.94 5.26
CA THR A 322 -0.39 -1.82 5.73
C THR A 322 -0.63 -0.45 6.36
N SER A 323 -1.55 0.33 5.83
CA SER A 323 -1.98 1.63 6.38
C SER A 323 -3.37 1.61 6.99
N GLU A 324 -4.21 0.68 6.56
CA GLU A 324 -5.56 0.48 7.10
C GLU A 324 -5.91 -1.01 7.16
N ILE A 325 -6.82 -1.33 8.08
CA ILE A 325 -7.55 -2.59 8.11
C ILE A 325 -9.02 -2.26 7.95
N THR A 326 -9.67 -2.89 6.97
CA THR A 326 -11.09 -2.62 6.71
C THR A 326 -11.94 -3.85 6.98
N ALA A 327 -13.17 -3.62 7.49
CA ALA A 327 -14.15 -4.67 7.71
C ALA A 327 -15.48 -4.28 7.04
N ILE A 328 -15.92 -5.11 6.11
CA ILE A 328 -17.16 -4.94 5.34
C ILE A 328 -18.01 -6.21 5.44
N PRO A 329 -19.32 -6.16 5.14
CA PRO A 329 -20.13 -7.38 5.07
C PRO A 329 -19.59 -8.36 4.03
N GLU A 330 -19.54 -9.65 4.36
CA GLU A 330 -19.21 -10.71 3.38
C GLU A 330 -20.32 -10.85 2.33
N GLY A 331 -21.58 -10.78 2.78
CA GLY A 331 -22.76 -10.86 1.92
C GLY A 331 -23.19 -12.27 1.54
N ASP A 332 -22.60 -13.28 2.17
CA ASP A 332 -22.90 -14.70 2.00
C ASP A 332 -24.24 -15.11 2.63
N ASP A 333 -24.80 -14.27 3.50
CA ASP A 333 -26.08 -14.43 4.19
C ASP A 333 -27.27 -13.78 3.45
N LYS A 334 -27.06 -13.16 2.28
CA LYS A 334 -28.09 -12.38 1.56
C LYS A 334 -28.65 -13.14 0.37
N ASP A 335 -29.91 -13.60 0.51
CA ASP A 335 -30.73 -14.10 -0.58
C ASP A 335 -31.51 -12.96 -1.24
N GLU A 336 -31.16 -12.58 -2.46
CA GLU A 336 -31.87 -11.56 -3.22
C GLU A 336 -32.89 -12.19 -4.19
N MET A 337 -34.03 -12.58 -3.66
CA MET A 337 -35.14 -13.05 -4.52
C MET A 337 -35.69 -11.87 -5.33
N LEU A 338 -35.71 -11.98 -6.66
CA LEU A 338 -36.13 -10.92 -7.60
C LEU A 338 -35.35 -9.59 -7.45
N GLY A 339 -34.10 -9.64 -6.99
CA GLY A 339 -33.28 -8.45 -6.75
C GLY A 339 -33.13 -7.50 -7.96
N TRP A 340 -33.32 -7.97 -9.17
CA TRP A 340 -33.25 -7.17 -10.40
C TRP A 340 -34.43 -6.19 -10.58
N ILE A 341 -35.55 -6.37 -9.88
CA ILE A 341 -36.71 -5.45 -9.89
C ILE A 341 -36.59 -4.38 -8.79
N LEU A 342 -35.80 -4.63 -7.74
CA LEU A 342 -35.69 -3.74 -6.59
C LEU A 342 -35.06 -2.39 -6.96
N PRO A 343 -35.54 -1.27 -6.35
CA PRO A 343 -35.00 0.07 -6.63
C PRO A 343 -33.55 0.27 -6.19
N ARG A 344 -33.02 -0.62 -5.36
CA ARG A 344 -31.61 -0.67 -4.89
C ARG A 344 -31.06 0.71 -4.50
N THR A 345 -31.79 1.41 -3.67
CA THR A 345 -31.42 2.77 -3.22
C THR A 345 -30.16 2.82 -2.37
N ASP A 346 -29.75 1.70 -1.80
CA ASP A 346 -28.60 1.50 -0.92
C ASP A 346 -27.35 0.95 -1.66
N GLN A 347 -27.45 0.71 -2.97
CA GLN A 347 -26.32 0.22 -3.78
C GLN A 347 -25.72 1.33 -4.62
N PHE A 348 -24.38 1.31 -4.75
CA PHE A 348 -23.64 2.22 -5.60
C PHE A 348 -23.96 1.94 -7.08
N SER A 349 -24.10 2.98 -7.88
CA SER A 349 -24.37 2.87 -9.32
C SER A 349 -23.56 3.87 -10.12
N THR A 350 -22.66 3.37 -10.95
CA THR A 350 -21.87 4.18 -11.90
C THR A 350 -22.71 4.62 -13.11
N SER A 351 -23.59 3.74 -13.60
CA SER A 351 -24.41 3.92 -14.82
C SER A 351 -25.82 4.45 -14.55
N ARG A 352 -26.14 4.85 -13.30
CA ARG A 352 -27.47 5.25 -12.87
C ARG A 352 -28.56 4.18 -13.04
N SER A 353 -28.16 2.93 -13.09
CA SER A 353 -29.10 1.78 -13.17
C SER A 353 -29.92 1.60 -11.89
N TYR A 354 -29.45 2.11 -10.77
CA TYR A 354 -30.15 2.08 -9.48
C TYR A 354 -30.57 3.49 -9.06
N PHE A 355 -31.67 3.62 -8.34
CA PHE A 355 -32.18 4.93 -7.90
C PHE A 355 -31.33 5.61 -6.80
N SER A 356 -30.26 4.98 -6.35
CA SER A 356 -29.32 5.55 -5.38
C SER A 356 -28.73 6.90 -5.81
N TRP A 357 -28.60 7.17 -7.11
CA TRP A 357 -28.09 8.44 -7.65
C TRP A 357 -28.97 9.65 -7.28
N LEU A 358 -30.25 9.43 -6.96
CA LEU A 358 -31.17 10.50 -6.53
C LEU A 358 -30.77 11.14 -5.19
N PHE A 359 -30.02 10.43 -4.34
CA PHE A 359 -29.58 10.90 -3.03
C PHE A 359 -28.29 11.73 -3.06
N GLY A 360 -27.76 11.99 -4.24
CA GLY A 360 -26.59 12.83 -4.45
C GLY A 360 -25.24 12.14 -4.23
N LYS A 361 -24.17 12.86 -4.59
CA LYS A 361 -22.80 12.33 -4.57
C LYS A 361 -22.21 12.10 -3.17
N LYS A 362 -22.79 12.71 -2.13
CA LYS A 362 -22.30 12.60 -0.74
C LYS A 362 -22.88 11.40 0.02
N LYS A 363 -23.73 10.61 -0.62
CA LYS A 363 -24.29 9.41 0.02
C LYS A 363 -23.19 8.40 0.28
N GLU A 364 -23.15 7.87 1.51
CA GLU A 364 -22.27 6.78 1.90
C GLU A 364 -22.97 5.43 1.78
N TYR A 365 -22.22 4.41 1.38
CA TYR A 365 -22.72 3.07 1.12
C TYR A 365 -22.05 2.04 2.04
N ALA A 366 -22.81 1.05 2.49
CA ALA A 366 -22.31 -0.16 3.11
C ALA A 366 -22.33 -1.28 2.04
N LEU A 367 -21.29 -1.34 1.23
CA LEU A 367 -21.17 -2.37 0.20
C LEU A 367 -20.64 -3.66 0.80
N ASP A 368 -21.13 -4.79 0.28
CA ASP A 368 -20.64 -6.13 0.61
C ASP A 368 -19.57 -6.62 -0.38
N ALA A 369 -18.90 -7.72 -0.04
CA ALA A 369 -17.80 -8.29 -0.82
C ALA A 369 -18.26 -9.09 -2.05
N ARG A 370 -19.57 -9.18 -2.33
CA ARG A 370 -20.09 -9.96 -3.47
C ARG A 370 -19.83 -9.26 -4.79
N VAL A 371 -19.41 -10.02 -5.79
CA VAL A 371 -19.37 -9.56 -7.16
C VAL A 371 -20.81 -9.38 -7.69
N LYS A 372 -21.16 -8.16 -8.10
CA LYS A 372 -22.47 -7.83 -8.65
C LYS A 372 -22.48 -8.02 -10.16
N GLY A 373 -22.71 -9.22 -10.61
CA GLY A 373 -22.72 -9.61 -12.03
C GLY A 373 -21.96 -10.90 -12.27
N GLY A 374 -21.86 -11.31 -13.52
CA GLY A 374 -21.08 -12.47 -13.95
C GLY A 374 -19.84 -12.04 -14.71
N GLU A 375 -18.77 -12.79 -14.57
CA GLU A 375 -17.57 -12.64 -15.37
C GLU A 375 -17.88 -12.89 -16.85
N ARG A 376 -17.34 -12.07 -17.73
CA ARG A 376 -17.56 -12.12 -19.18
C ARG A 376 -16.24 -11.89 -19.91
N HIS A 377 -16.21 -12.19 -21.20
CA HIS A 377 -15.11 -11.73 -22.04
C HIS A 377 -15.06 -10.20 -22.05
N MET A 378 -13.84 -9.66 -22.14
CA MET A 378 -13.61 -8.23 -22.17
C MET A 378 -14.42 -7.52 -23.24
N ILE A 379 -15.19 -6.52 -22.82
CA ILE A 379 -15.93 -5.62 -23.70
C ILE A 379 -15.22 -4.28 -23.66
N MET A 380 -14.90 -3.74 -24.83
CA MET A 380 -14.32 -2.40 -24.95
C MET A 380 -15.44 -1.36 -24.86
N SER A 381 -15.68 -0.87 -23.67
CA SER A 381 -16.82 -0.01 -23.33
C SER A 381 -16.47 1.47 -23.23
N GLY A 382 -15.16 1.80 -23.13
CA GLY A 382 -14.67 3.15 -22.80
C GLY A 382 -14.86 3.53 -21.33
N GLU A 383 -15.27 2.58 -20.47
CA GLU A 383 -15.51 2.87 -19.04
C GLU A 383 -14.19 3.17 -18.30
N TYR A 384 -13.08 2.48 -18.66
CA TYR A 384 -11.79 2.68 -18.01
C TYR A 384 -11.27 4.10 -18.23
N ASP A 385 -11.46 4.67 -19.42
CA ASP A 385 -11.00 6.02 -19.76
C ASP A 385 -11.64 7.11 -18.90
N SER A 386 -12.81 6.84 -18.32
CA SER A 386 -13.50 7.79 -17.44
C SER A 386 -12.92 7.85 -16.04
N VAL A 387 -12.27 6.77 -15.60
CA VAL A 387 -11.79 6.60 -14.23
C VAL A 387 -10.27 6.47 -14.11
N LEU A 388 -9.57 6.30 -15.21
CA LEU A 388 -8.11 6.22 -15.25
C LEU A 388 -7.53 7.58 -15.62
N PRO A 389 -6.97 8.35 -14.67
CA PRO A 389 -6.44 9.68 -14.91
C PRO A 389 -4.98 9.66 -15.40
N MET A 390 -4.63 8.70 -16.26
CA MET A 390 -3.31 8.55 -16.86
C MET A 390 -3.40 8.72 -18.39
N ASP A 391 -2.33 9.19 -19.00
CA ASP A 391 -2.23 9.33 -20.47
C ASP A 391 -1.80 8.01 -21.12
N ILE A 392 -2.60 6.98 -20.91
CA ILE A 392 -2.42 5.63 -21.48
C ILE A 392 -3.71 5.10 -22.06
N TYR A 393 -3.62 4.17 -23.02
CA TYR A 393 -4.77 3.49 -23.58
C TYR A 393 -5.13 2.24 -22.76
N GLY A 394 -5.75 2.43 -21.57
CA GLY A 394 -5.97 1.39 -20.55
C GLY A 394 -6.69 0.14 -21.08
N GLU A 395 -7.80 0.28 -21.82
CA GLU A 395 -8.52 -0.87 -22.37
C GLU A 395 -7.68 -1.65 -23.39
N TYR A 396 -6.95 -0.96 -24.27
CA TYR A 396 -6.07 -1.59 -25.24
C TYR A 396 -4.88 -2.28 -24.57
N LEU A 397 -4.33 -1.67 -23.52
CA LEU A 397 -3.24 -2.26 -22.72
C LEU A 397 -3.68 -3.58 -22.09
N ILE A 398 -4.84 -3.60 -21.40
CA ILE A 398 -5.38 -4.82 -20.80
C ILE A 398 -5.57 -5.91 -21.87
N LYS A 399 -6.09 -5.54 -23.03
CA LYS A 399 -6.27 -6.50 -24.14
C LYS A 399 -4.94 -7.03 -24.67
N ALA A 400 -3.91 -6.19 -24.78
CA ALA A 400 -2.56 -6.61 -25.19
C ALA A 400 -1.94 -7.57 -24.15
N ILE A 401 -2.18 -7.34 -22.84
CA ILE A 401 -1.73 -8.25 -21.80
C ILE A 401 -2.43 -9.61 -21.90
N ILE A 402 -3.76 -9.62 -22.05
CA ILE A 402 -4.55 -10.87 -22.18
C ILE A 402 -4.09 -11.68 -23.40
N THR A 403 -3.73 -11.02 -24.50
CA THR A 403 -3.28 -11.70 -25.72
C THR A 403 -1.79 -12.07 -25.72
N GLY A 404 -1.03 -11.63 -24.72
CA GLY A 404 0.41 -11.89 -24.60
C GLY A 404 1.27 -11.13 -25.62
N ASP A 405 0.76 -10.04 -26.22
CA ASP A 405 1.47 -9.22 -27.20
C ASP A 405 2.37 -8.19 -26.50
N ILE A 406 3.62 -8.59 -26.23
CA ILE A 406 4.57 -7.77 -25.46
C ILE A 406 4.90 -6.45 -26.18
N ASP A 407 5.08 -6.47 -27.51
CA ASP A 407 5.40 -5.27 -28.27
C ASP A 407 4.28 -4.22 -28.14
N LYS A 408 3.01 -4.67 -28.18
CA LYS A 408 1.88 -3.77 -27.94
C LYS A 408 1.76 -3.31 -26.49
N GLN A 409 2.07 -4.16 -25.51
CA GLN A 409 2.10 -3.76 -24.10
C GLN A 409 3.08 -2.60 -23.89
N GLU A 410 4.28 -2.68 -24.47
CA GLU A 410 5.30 -1.63 -24.40
C GLU A 410 4.82 -0.33 -25.08
N GLN A 411 4.21 -0.44 -26.28
CA GLN A 411 3.68 0.72 -27.02
C GLN A 411 2.51 1.41 -26.31
N LEU A 412 1.76 0.67 -25.47
CA LEU A 412 0.55 1.14 -24.80
C LEU A 412 0.79 1.58 -23.35
N GLY A 413 2.04 1.60 -22.88
CA GLY A 413 2.40 2.21 -21.60
C GLY A 413 2.49 1.24 -20.42
N ILE A 414 2.80 -0.06 -20.63
CA ILE A 414 2.95 -1.01 -19.51
C ILE A 414 4.03 -0.62 -18.49
N TYR A 415 5.04 0.15 -18.91
CA TYR A 415 6.10 0.62 -18.02
C TYR A 415 5.63 1.67 -17.00
N GLU A 416 4.51 2.34 -17.28
CA GLU A 416 4.00 3.47 -16.52
C GLU A 416 2.98 3.07 -15.45
N VAL A 417 2.52 1.80 -15.47
CA VAL A 417 1.40 1.36 -14.65
C VAL A 417 1.81 0.41 -13.53
N SER A 418 1.03 0.47 -12.45
CA SER A 418 0.98 -0.54 -11.39
C SER A 418 -0.40 -1.21 -11.36
N PRO A 419 -0.54 -2.39 -10.72
CA PRO A 419 -1.86 -3.02 -10.58
C PRO A 419 -2.89 -2.13 -9.89
N GLU A 420 -2.50 -1.37 -8.87
CA GLU A 420 -3.38 -0.50 -8.10
C GLU A 420 -4.00 0.64 -8.94
N ASP A 421 -3.34 1.06 -10.03
CA ASP A 421 -3.87 2.11 -10.91
C ASP A 421 -5.13 1.64 -11.63
N PHE A 422 -5.30 0.34 -11.80
CA PHE A 422 -6.50 -0.26 -12.39
C PHE A 422 -7.60 -0.62 -11.38
N ALA A 423 -7.43 -0.36 -10.09
CA ALA A 423 -8.39 -0.75 -9.07
C ALA A 423 -9.77 -0.11 -9.26
N VAL A 424 -9.83 1.18 -9.62
CA VAL A 424 -11.08 1.88 -9.89
C VAL A 424 -11.67 1.43 -11.24
N ALA A 425 -10.84 1.13 -12.24
CA ALA A 425 -11.28 0.57 -13.51
C ALA A 425 -11.88 -0.83 -13.32
N GLU A 426 -11.28 -1.68 -12.48
CA GLU A 426 -11.81 -2.99 -12.10
C GLU A 426 -13.17 -2.89 -11.41
N PHE A 427 -13.35 -1.90 -10.54
CA PHE A 427 -14.63 -1.68 -9.87
C PHE A 427 -15.77 -1.32 -10.84
N VAL A 428 -15.48 -0.50 -11.87
CA VAL A 428 -16.50 -0.10 -12.86
C VAL A 428 -16.66 -1.11 -14.01
N ASP A 429 -15.71 -2.02 -14.18
CA ASP A 429 -15.70 -2.97 -15.32
C ASP A 429 -17.00 -3.76 -15.40
N SER A 430 -17.70 -3.61 -16.54
CA SER A 430 -18.93 -4.35 -16.82
C SER A 430 -18.69 -5.83 -17.13
N SER A 431 -17.46 -6.21 -17.53
CA SER A 431 -17.05 -7.59 -17.79
C SER A 431 -16.65 -8.36 -16.54
N LYS A 432 -16.40 -7.67 -15.41
CA LYS A 432 -15.97 -8.23 -14.13
C LYS A 432 -14.64 -8.99 -14.20
N LEU A 433 -13.70 -8.46 -14.97
CA LEU A 433 -12.34 -8.99 -15.05
C LEU A 433 -11.52 -8.58 -13.82
N GLU A 434 -10.59 -9.42 -13.39
CA GLU A 434 -9.60 -9.11 -12.36
C GLU A 434 -8.44 -8.30 -12.98
N LEU A 435 -8.67 -7.00 -13.24
CA LEU A 435 -7.71 -6.15 -13.97
C LEU A 435 -6.39 -6.01 -13.25
N GLN A 436 -6.40 -5.85 -11.93
CA GLN A 436 -5.18 -5.76 -11.13
C GLN A 436 -4.31 -7.02 -11.27
N LYS A 437 -4.94 -8.20 -11.27
CA LYS A 437 -4.24 -9.46 -11.49
C LYS A 437 -3.70 -9.57 -12.91
N ILE A 438 -4.48 -9.20 -13.92
CA ILE A 438 -4.05 -9.18 -15.33
C ILE A 438 -2.82 -8.29 -15.48
N VAL A 439 -2.83 -7.08 -14.92
CA VAL A 439 -1.68 -6.15 -14.95
C VAL A 439 -0.48 -6.74 -14.20
N ARG A 440 -0.68 -7.35 -13.03
CA ARG A 440 0.39 -8.02 -12.28
C ARG A 440 1.04 -9.14 -13.08
N ASP A 441 0.25 -9.97 -13.76
CA ASP A 441 0.75 -11.07 -14.58
C ASP A 441 1.50 -10.55 -15.80
N GLY A 442 1.01 -9.48 -16.45
CA GLY A 442 1.69 -8.78 -17.55
C GLY A 442 3.06 -8.24 -17.11
N LEU A 443 3.10 -7.50 -15.98
CA LEU A 443 4.34 -6.96 -15.43
C LEU A 443 5.35 -8.06 -15.03
N ASN A 444 4.87 -9.18 -14.48
CA ASN A 444 5.72 -10.32 -14.15
C ASN A 444 6.31 -11.00 -15.40
N THR A 445 5.53 -11.08 -16.47
CA THR A 445 5.99 -11.62 -17.77
C THR A 445 7.04 -10.69 -18.37
N LEU A 446 6.74 -9.40 -18.44
CA LEU A 446 7.66 -8.39 -18.97
C LEU A 446 9.00 -8.36 -18.19
N ARG A 447 8.92 -8.48 -16.85
CA ARG A 447 10.12 -8.53 -16.00
C ARG A 447 11.01 -9.73 -16.31
N LYS A 448 10.41 -10.89 -16.65
CA LYS A 448 11.17 -12.10 -17.03
C LYS A 448 11.81 -11.99 -18.41
N GLU A 449 11.14 -11.31 -19.34
CA GLU A 449 11.68 -11.10 -20.70
C GLU A 449 12.83 -10.08 -20.70
N ASN A 450 12.81 -9.13 -19.77
CA ASN A 450 13.83 -8.08 -19.65
C ASN A 450 14.96 -8.43 -18.64
N ALA A 451 14.92 -9.60 -18.00
CA ALA A 451 15.93 -10.10 -17.08
C ALA A 451 16.97 -10.95 -17.85
#